data_8461313cb470e24da2d23af2c343ec0d
#
_entry.id   8461313cb470e24da2d23af2c343ec0d
#
_cell.length_a   1.000
_cell.length_b   1.000
_cell.length_c   1.000
_cell.angle_alpha   90.00
_cell.angle_beta   90.00
_cell.angle_gamma   90.00
#
_symmetry.space_group_name_H-M   'P 1'
#
loop_
_entity.id
_entity.type
_entity.pdbx_description
1 polymer ?
#
loop_
_entity_poly.entity_id
_entity_poly.type
_entity_poly.pdbx_seq_one_letter_code
_entity_poly.pdbx_strand_id
1 'polypeptide(L)'
;MKVLFLRFSSIGDIVLTFPVLRAVREQIKGAEIHFATKSQFHELVSGCSAVYKIHTFETRTTEVWADLKKENFSVVIDLHNNIRSRSLTAYLAKPTHRFPKLNVKKWLLVNLKWDILPSIHVVDRYFQAVFPIGVTNSNRNNQLEIPRESEILLEDWGLEYKGYVAFALGAQFKTKQLPLNKLCRVIEKINDAPVVLLGGKAEEILSKDIIKRYPQHTIVNLVGQLSILESAYIVKNAASFVTNDTGLMHIASCFSTPIHLTWGNTVRKFGMYAYRPENAELTTEYEVQLPCRPCSKIGYAACPKGHQNCMNLLDEASIIKGITEDLLKK
;
A
#
# COMPACT_ATOMS: atom_id res chain seq x y z
N MET A 1 0.92 -19.23 -22.29
CA MET A 1 -0.48 -18.94 -21.88
C MET A 1 -0.64 -17.45 -21.63
N LYS A 2 -1.63 -16.79 -22.27
CA LYS A 2 -1.91 -15.36 -22.01
C LYS A 2 -2.92 -15.22 -20.87
N VAL A 3 -2.51 -14.52 -19.81
CA VAL A 3 -3.32 -14.31 -18.59
C VAL A 3 -3.58 -12.82 -18.42
N LEU A 4 -4.84 -12.40 -18.34
CA LEU A 4 -5.21 -11.02 -18.04
C LEU A 4 -5.55 -10.86 -16.56
N PHE A 5 -4.84 -9.97 -15.87
CA PHE A 5 -5.18 -9.53 -14.52
C PHE A 5 -5.91 -8.20 -14.55
N LEU A 6 -6.99 -8.10 -13.77
CA LEU A 6 -7.79 -6.88 -13.63
C LEU A 6 -7.66 -6.31 -12.22
N ARG A 7 -6.97 -5.17 -12.05
CA ARG A 7 -6.98 -4.37 -10.83
C ARG A 7 -6.85 -2.89 -11.14
N PHE A 8 -7.97 -2.16 -11.09
CA PHE A 8 -8.07 -0.79 -11.59
C PHE A 8 -7.58 0.27 -10.59
N SER A 9 -7.54 -0.05 -9.31
CA SER A 9 -7.15 0.80 -8.17
C SER A 9 -7.19 -0.03 -6.88
N SER A 10 -6.67 0.40 -5.75
CA SER A 10 -5.84 1.55 -5.45
C SER A 10 -4.36 1.14 -5.39
N ILE A 11 -3.44 2.07 -5.04
CA ILE A 11 -2.00 1.78 -4.92
C ILE A 11 -1.74 0.50 -4.14
N GLY A 12 -2.20 0.44 -2.88
CA GLY A 12 -1.96 -0.73 -2.02
C GLY A 12 -2.55 -2.03 -2.58
N ASP A 13 -3.77 -1.96 -3.12
CA ASP A 13 -4.40 -3.14 -3.73
C ASP A 13 -3.66 -3.64 -4.97
N ILE A 14 -3.05 -2.74 -5.76
CA ILE A 14 -2.23 -3.09 -6.93
C ILE A 14 -0.93 -3.74 -6.48
N VAL A 15 -0.20 -3.13 -5.56
CA VAL A 15 1.04 -3.68 -5.00
C VAL A 15 0.81 -5.08 -4.43
N LEU A 16 -0.29 -5.30 -3.74
CA LEU A 16 -0.65 -6.61 -3.17
C LEU A 16 -1.01 -7.68 -4.22
N THR A 17 -1.12 -7.32 -5.53
CA THR A 17 -1.23 -8.32 -6.59
C THR A 17 0.12 -8.89 -7.03
N PHE A 18 1.23 -8.18 -6.80
CA PHE A 18 2.55 -8.55 -7.32
C PHE A 18 3.03 -9.94 -6.88
N PRO A 19 2.85 -10.40 -5.64
CA PRO A 19 3.19 -11.77 -5.26
C PRO A 19 2.48 -12.81 -6.12
N VAL A 20 1.22 -12.56 -6.50
CA VAL A 20 0.43 -13.48 -7.33
C VAL A 20 0.89 -13.45 -8.79
N LEU A 21 1.18 -12.25 -9.33
CA LEU A 21 1.71 -12.10 -10.70
C LEU A 21 3.03 -12.85 -10.84
N ARG A 22 3.93 -12.70 -9.88
CA ARG A 22 5.24 -13.36 -9.86
C ARG A 22 5.10 -14.88 -9.74
N ALA A 23 4.24 -15.35 -8.84
CA ALA A 23 3.97 -16.79 -8.73
C ALA A 23 3.43 -17.39 -10.04
N VAL A 24 2.55 -16.68 -10.75
CA VAL A 24 2.06 -17.10 -12.08
C VAL A 24 3.22 -17.13 -13.10
N ARG A 25 4.09 -16.12 -13.09
CA ARG A 25 5.25 -16.06 -13.99
C ARG A 25 6.26 -17.19 -13.73
N GLU A 26 6.48 -17.52 -12.46
CA GLU A 26 7.42 -18.56 -12.05
C GLU A 26 6.88 -19.97 -12.26
N GLN A 27 5.60 -20.21 -11.93
CA GLN A 27 5.01 -21.55 -11.92
C GLN A 27 4.40 -21.98 -13.26
N ILE A 28 4.07 -21.03 -14.15
CA ILE A 28 3.52 -21.32 -15.48
C ILE A 28 4.55 -20.97 -16.56
N LYS A 29 5.22 -21.97 -17.09
CA LYS A 29 6.23 -21.78 -18.14
C LYS A 29 5.64 -21.05 -19.35
N GLY A 30 6.26 -19.94 -19.74
CA GLY A 30 5.85 -19.13 -20.90
C GLY A 30 4.54 -18.36 -20.68
N ALA A 31 4.18 -18.05 -19.42
CA ALA A 31 3.05 -17.17 -19.13
C ALA A 31 3.33 -15.75 -19.62
N GLU A 32 2.43 -15.20 -20.42
CA GLU A 32 2.38 -13.79 -20.78
C GLU A 32 1.33 -13.09 -19.89
N ILE A 33 1.79 -12.31 -18.93
CA ILE A 33 0.94 -11.67 -17.94
C ILE A 33 0.59 -10.26 -18.43
N HIS A 34 -0.67 -10.03 -18.76
CA HIS A 34 -1.21 -8.72 -19.07
C HIS A 34 -1.93 -8.16 -17.85
N PHE A 35 -1.80 -6.87 -17.62
CA PHE A 35 -2.41 -6.19 -16.49
C PHE A 35 -3.24 -4.99 -16.95
N ALA A 36 -4.52 -4.91 -16.55
CA ALA A 36 -5.39 -3.79 -16.87
C ALA A 36 -5.65 -2.93 -15.62
N THR A 37 -5.33 -1.64 -15.72
CA THR A 37 -5.44 -0.66 -14.65
C THR A 37 -5.79 0.74 -15.17
N LYS A 38 -6.02 1.70 -14.26
CA LYS A 38 -6.11 3.12 -14.66
C LYS A 38 -4.74 3.68 -15.01
N SER A 39 -4.67 4.62 -15.96
CA SER A 39 -3.41 5.22 -16.46
C SER A 39 -2.54 5.80 -15.35
N GLN A 40 -3.14 6.42 -14.34
CA GLN A 40 -2.41 6.96 -13.18
C GLN A 40 -1.61 5.93 -12.38
N PHE A 41 -1.83 4.62 -12.59
CA PHE A 41 -1.10 3.54 -11.92
C PHE A 41 -0.17 2.78 -12.88
N HIS A 42 -0.01 3.26 -14.11
CA HIS A 42 0.89 2.64 -15.10
C HIS A 42 2.30 2.49 -14.54
N GLU A 43 2.86 3.58 -14.04
CA GLU A 43 4.19 3.64 -13.45
C GLU A 43 4.36 2.62 -12.31
N LEU A 44 3.37 2.51 -11.40
CA LEU A 44 3.43 1.54 -10.31
C LEU A 44 3.46 0.10 -10.81
N VAL A 45 2.66 -0.22 -11.83
CA VAL A 45 2.61 -1.58 -12.40
C VAL A 45 3.85 -1.91 -13.20
N SER A 46 4.51 -0.92 -13.83
CA SER A 46 5.78 -1.13 -14.53
C SER A 46 6.92 -1.55 -13.60
N GLY A 47 6.83 -1.23 -12.31
CA GLY A 47 7.73 -1.74 -11.28
C GLY A 47 7.54 -3.22 -10.91
N CYS A 48 6.71 -3.97 -11.64
CA CYS A 48 6.56 -5.41 -11.50
C CYS A 48 7.05 -6.14 -12.75
N SER A 49 8.27 -6.67 -12.73
CA SER A 49 8.91 -7.36 -13.87
C SER A 49 8.17 -8.62 -14.33
N ALA A 50 7.24 -9.13 -13.53
CA ALA A 50 6.39 -10.25 -13.95
C ALA A 50 5.38 -9.86 -15.05
N VAL A 51 5.05 -8.57 -15.18
CA VAL A 51 4.06 -8.08 -16.15
C VAL A 51 4.69 -7.95 -17.53
N TYR A 52 4.10 -8.61 -18.52
CA TYR A 52 4.51 -8.54 -19.92
C TYR A 52 3.97 -7.30 -20.61
N LYS A 53 2.68 -6.95 -20.39
CA LYS A 53 2.02 -5.81 -21.03
C LYS A 53 0.99 -5.16 -20.11
N ILE A 54 1.03 -3.84 -20.03
CA ILE A 54 0.09 -3.03 -19.25
C ILE A 54 -0.94 -2.43 -20.21
N HIS A 55 -2.22 -2.56 -19.85
CA HIS A 55 -3.33 -1.93 -20.57
C HIS A 55 -3.95 -0.88 -19.65
N THR A 56 -3.99 0.36 -20.10
CA THR A 56 -4.46 1.47 -19.27
C THR A 56 -5.67 2.16 -19.88
N PHE A 57 -6.52 2.68 -19.00
CA PHE A 57 -7.69 3.51 -19.34
C PHE A 57 -7.77 4.69 -18.35
N GLU A 58 -8.29 5.80 -18.82
CA GLU A 58 -8.42 7.02 -17.99
C GLU A 58 -9.67 6.96 -17.09
N THR A 59 -10.82 6.90 -17.69
CA THR A 59 -12.10 7.03 -17.00
C THR A 59 -12.93 5.75 -17.07
N ARG A 60 -13.12 5.21 -18.26
CA ARG A 60 -14.03 4.09 -18.53
C ARG A 60 -13.25 2.87 -19.00
N THR A 61 -13.55 1.72 -18.45
CA THR A 61 -12.95 0.45 -18.90
C THR A 61 -13.20 0.13 -20.35
N THR A 62 -14.28 0.69 -20.96
CA THR A 62 -14.63 0.52 -22.37
C THR A 62 -13.56 1.03 -23.33
N GLU A 63 -12.70 1.95 -22.89
CA GLU A 63 -11.59 2.51 -23.67
C GLU A 63 -10.59 1.42 -24.15
N VAL A 64 -10.44 0.33 -23.38
CA VAL A 64 -9.51 -0.75 -23.66
C VAL A 64 -10.19 -2.06 -24.08
N TRP A 65 -11.51 -2.13 -24.17
CA TRP A 65 -12.22 -3.38 -24.42
C TRP A 65 -11.85 -4.02 -25.75
N ALA A 66 -11.80 -3.24 -26.83
CA ALA A 66 -11.48 -3.73 -28.17
C ALA A 66 -10.05 -4.28 -28.24
N ASP A 67 -9.09 -3.60 -27.63
CA ASP A 67 -7.69 -4.00 -27.62
C ASP A 67 -7.48 -5.25 -26.75
N LEU A 68 -8.10 -5.31 -25.59
CA LEU A 68 -8.10 -6.50 -24.75
C LEU A 68 -8.75 -7.72 -25.47
N LYS A 69 -9.78 -7.50 -26.28
CA LYS A 69 -10.43 -8.57 -27.04
C LYS A 69 -9.50 -9.16 -28.11
N LYS A 70 -8.70 -8.30 -28.79
CA LYS A 70 -7.72 -8.71 -29.80
C LYS A 70 -6.62 -9.60 -29.24
N GLU A 71 -6.25 -9.43 -27.96
CA GLU A 71 -5.18 -10.21 -27.32
C GLU A 71 -5.53 -11.71 -27.15
N ASN A 72 -6.79 -12.06 -27.22
CA ASN A 72 -7.27 -13.45 -27.16
C ASN A 72 -6.77 -14.22 -25.93
N PHE A 73 -6.99 -13.70 -24.75
CA PHE A 73 -6.56 -14.31 -23.48
C PHE A 73 -7.04 -15.75 -23.28
N SER A 74 -6.21 -16.57 -22.65
CA SER A 74 -6.57 -17.93 -22.22
C SER A 74 -7.48 -17.88 -20.98
N VAL A 75 -7.22 -16.94 -20.05
CA VAL A 75 -7.95 -16.80 -18.80
C VAL A 75 -7.88 -15.35 -18.29
N VAL A 76 -8.90 -14.94 -17.56
CA VAL A 76 -8.96 -13.63 -16.87
C VAL A 76 -8.97 -13.86 -15.36
N ILE A 77 -8.10 -13.16 -14.65
CA ILE A 77 -8.02 -13.15 -13.17
C ILE A 77 -8.54 -11.80 -12.69
N ASP A 78 -9.79 -11.76 -12.23
CA ASP A 78 -10.44 -10.52 -11.80
C ASP A 78 -10.22 -10.27 -10.29
N LEU A 79 -9.13 -9.57 -9.99
CA LEU A 79 -8.78 -9.14 -8.63
C LEU A 79 -9.42 -7.80 -8.26
N HIS A 80 -10.20 -7.18 -9.14
CA HIS A 80 -11.00 -6.00 -8.83
C HIS A 80 -12.42 -6.34 -8.38
N ASN A 81 -13.04 -7.31 -9.06
CA ASN A 81 -14.31 -7.93 -8.73
C ASN A 81 -15.44 -6.93 -8.38
N ASN A 82 -15.70 -5.96 -9.27
CA ASN A 82 -16.81 -5.02 -9.16
C ASN A 82 -17.64 -5.01 -10.46
N ILE A 83 -18.68 -4.19 -10.52
CA ILE A 83 -19.56 -4.10 -11.70
C ILE A 83 -18.75 -3.81 -12.98
N ARG A 84 -17.79 -2.87 -12.94
CA ARG A 84 -16.99 -2.49 -14.12
C ARG A 84 -16.12 -3.64 -14.61
N SER A 85 -15.44 -4.36 -13.70
CA SER A 85 -14.61 -5.52 -14.10
C SER A 85 -15.48 -6.69 -14.57
N ARG A 86 -16.66 -6.89 -13.97
CA ARG A 86 -17.61 -7.92 -14.40
C ARG A 86 -18.17 -7.66 -15.80
N SER A 87 -18.49 -6.40 -16.14
CA SER A 87 -18.91 -6.03 -17.49
C SER A 87 -17.80 -6.29 -18.51
N LEU A 88 -16.55 -5.94 -18.18
CA LEU A 88 -15.40 -6.25 -19.04
C LEU A 88 -15.21 -7.75 -19.23
N THR A 89 -15.25 -8.55 -18.15
CA THR A 89 -15.10 -10.00 -18.26
C THR A 89 -16.23 -10.66 -19.07
N ALA A 90 -17.45 -10.15 -18.96
CA ALA A 90 -18.58 -10.60 -19.79
C ALA A 90 -18.36 -10.29 -21.29
N TYR A 91 -17.87 -9.09 -21.61
CA TYR A 91 -17.52 -8.72 -22.98
C TYR A 91 -16.39 -9.59 -23.57
N LEU A 92 -15.37 -9.88 -22.79
CA LEU A 92 -14.24 -10.72 -23.22
C LEU A 92 -14.66 -12.18 -23.46
N ALA A 93 -15.69 -12.66 -22.74
CA ALA A 93 -16.21 -14.02 -22.82
C ALA A 93 -15.13 -15.10 -22.66
N LYS A 94 -14.23 -14.93 -21.70
CA LYS A 94 -13.14 -15.87 -21.37
C LYS A 94 -13.34 -16.48 -19.99
N PRO A 95 -12.81 -17.70 -19.74
CA PRO A 95 -12.75 -18.25 -18.39
C PRO A 95 -12.26 -17.19 -17.39
N THR A 96 -13.00 -16.97 -16.32
CA THR A 96 -12.72 -15.88 -15.38
C THR A 96 -12.77 -16.37 -13.94
N HIS A 97 -11.67 -16.19 -13.22
CA HIS A 97 -11.56 -16.51 -11.80
C HIS A 97 -11.50 -15.24 -10.95
N ARG A 98 -12.11 -15.28 -9.77
CA ARG A 98 -12.26 -14.13 -8.86
C ARG A 98 -11.91 -14.51 -7.45
N PHE A 99 -11.37 -13.55 -6.71
CA PHE A 99 -11.08 -13.73 -5.29
C PHE A 99 -12.32 -13.43 -4.40
N PRO A 100 -12.44 -14.02 -3.21
CA PRO A 100 -13.50 -13.72 -2.25
C PRO A 100 -13.24 -12.39 -1.53
N LYS A 101 -14.15 -11.41 -1.68
CA LYS A 101 -14.03 -10.09 -1.03
C LYS A 101 -14.37 -10.08 0.45
N LEU A 102 -15.12 -11.07 0.94
CA LEU A 102 -15.61 -11.18 2.31
C LEU A 102 -16.42 -9.95 2.79
N ASN A 103 -17.13 -9.29 1.87
CA ASN A 103 -17.82 -8.02 2.16
C ASN A 103 -18.87 -8.16 3.26
N VAL A 104 -19.66 -9.25 3.26
CA VAL A 104 -20.68 -9.51 4.29
C VAL A 104 -20.03 -9.69 5.66
N LYS A 105 -18.99 -10.52 5.75
CA LYS A 105 -18.26 -10.73 7.02
C LYS A 105 -17.62 -9.45 7.55
N LYS A 106 -17.04 -8.62 6.67
CA LYS A 106 -16.52 -7.30 7.03
C LYS A 106 -17.61 -6.36 7.51
N TRP A 107 -18.79 -6.38 6.86
CA TRP A 107 -19.93 -5.57 7.26
C TRP A 107 -20.45 -5.98 8.66
N LEU A 108 -20.55 -7.29 8.95
CA LEU A 108 -20.93 -7.80 10.26
C LEU A 108 -19.97 -7.34 11.35
N LEU A 109 -18.66 -7.42 11.10
CA LEU A 109 -17.64 -6.96 12.05
C LEU A 109 -17.73 -5.44 12.30
N VAL A 110 -17.94 -4.62 11.24
CA VAL A 110 -18.02 -3.17 11.38
C VAL A 110 -19.30 -2.74 12.11
N ASN A 111 -20.46 -3.28 11.72
CA ASN A 111 -21.75 -2.75 12.14
C ASN A 111 -22.31 -3.45 13.39
N LEU A 112 -22.12 -4.76 13.49
CA LEU A 112 -22.64 -5.56 14.60
C LEU A 112 -21.56 -5.99 15.59
N LYS A 113 -20.28 -5.67 15.33
CA LYS A 113 -19.12 -6.17 16.09
C LYS A 113 -19.05 -7.71 16.15
N TRP A 114 -19.72 -8.35 15.20
CA TRP A 114 -19.77 -9.80 15.10
C TRP A 114 -18.59 -10.31 14.28
N ASP A 115 -17.62 -10.87 14.98
CA ASP A 115 -16.34 -11.27 14.40
C ASP A 115 -16.33 -12.71 13.90
N ILE A 116 -16.76 -12.89 12.66
CA ILE A 116 -16.67 -14.15 11.91
C ILE A 116 -15.70 -14.06 10.73
N LEU A 117 -14.87 -12.99 10.72
CA LEU A 117 -13.91 -12.75 9.64
C LEU A 117 -12.67 -13.64 9.84
N PRO A 118 -12.28 -14.47 8.84
CA PRO A 118 -11.06 -15.27 8.93
C PRO A 118 -9.81 -14.37 8.96
N SER A 119 -8.82 -14.78 9.74
CA SER A 119 -7.52 -14.07 9.83
C SER A 119 -6.61 -14.46 8.66
N ILE A 120 -7.01 -14.09 7.42
CA ILE A 120 -6.24 -14.35 6.19
C ILE A 120 -5.93 -13.04 5.49
N HIS A 121 -4.71 -12.93 4.95
CA HIS A 121 -4.30 -11.77 4.19
C HIS A 121 -5.03 -11.67 2.84
N VAL A 122 -5.17 -10.46 2.28
CA VAL A 122 -5.79 -10.28 0.97
C VAL A 122 -4.99 -10.96 -0.15
N VAL A 123 -3.67 -11.04 -0.03
CA VAL A 123 -2.81 -11.78 -0.96
C VAL A 123 -3.19 -13.26 -1.01
N ASP A 124 -3.42 -13.90 0.14
CA ASP A 124 -3.86 -15.31 0.17
C ASP A 124 -5.23 -15.50 -0.51
N ARG A 125 -6.10 -14.49 -0.36
CA ARG A 125 -7.39 -14.47 -1.08
C ARG A 125 -7.21 -14.25 -2.58
N TYR A 126 -6.20 -13.48 -3.00
CA TYR A 126 -5.86 -13.32 -4.42
C TYR A 126 -5.32 -14.62 -5.02
N PHE A 127 -4.53 -15.38 -4.27
CA PHE A 127 -4.08 -16.71 -4.69
C PHE A 127 -5.24 -17.66 -4.97
N GLN A 128 -6.36 -17.57 -4.26
CA GLN A 128 -7.55 -18.37 -4.53
C GLN A 128 -8.10 -18.16 -5.96
N ALA A 129 -7.83 -17.00 -6.57
CA ALA A 129 -8.23 -16.75 -7.96
C ALA A 129 -7.32 -17.42 -8.99
N VAL A 130 -6.11 -17.80 -8.62
CA VAL A 130 -5.15 -18.48 -9.52
C VAL A 130 -4.97 -19.97 -9.21
N PHE A 131 -5.52 -20.49 -8.12
CA PHE A 131 -5.52 -21.93 -7.84
C PHE A 131 -6.10 -22.77 -8.99
N PRO A 132 -7.22 -22.35 -9.66
CA PRO A 132 -7.78 -23.13 -10.76
C PRO A 132 -6.86 -23.27 -11.98
N ILE A 133 -5.82 -22.43 -12.11
CA ILE A 133 -4.80 -22.53 -13.16
C ILE A 133 -3.50 -23.18 -12.67
N GLY A 134 -3.53 -23.82 -11.49
CA GLY A 134 -2.42 -24.59 -10.94
C GLY A 134 -1.36 -23.79 -10.19
N VAL A 135 -1.63 -22.53 -9.84
CA VAL A 135 -0.67 -21.65 -9.13
C VAL A 135 -0.95 -21.62 -7.64
N THR A 136 0.07 -21.85 -6.83
CA THR A 136 0.00 -21.85 -5.35
C THR A 136 0.80 -20.73 -4.74
N ASN A 137 0.46 -20.36 -3.49
CA ASN A 137 1.21 -19.33 -2.76
C ASN A 137 2.57 -19.88 -2.31
N SER A 138 3.64 -19.19 -2.71
CA SER A 138 5.02 -19.50 -2.29
C SER A 138 5.41 -18.83 -0.96
N ASN A 139 4.52 -18.02 -0.37
CA ASN A 139 4.73 -17.24 0.87
C ASN A 139 6.00 -16.36 0.86
N ARG A 140 6.38 -15.87 -0.32
CA ARG A 140 7.53 -14.96 -0.47
C ARG A 140 7.11 -13.51 -0.25
N ASN A 141 8.08 -12.69 0.16
CA ASN A 141 7.90 -11.25 0.29
C ASN A 141 7.40 -10.63 -1.03
N ASN A 142 6.67 -9.54 -0.88
CA ASN A 142 6.35 -8.66 -2.00
C ASN A 142 7.63 -8.00 -2.53
N GLN A 143 7.64 -7.60 -3.79
CA GLN A 143 8.79 -6.94 -4.42
C GLN A 143 8.28 -5.91 -5.43
N LEU A 144 8.96 -4.78 -5.44
CA LEU A 144 8.78 -3.68 -6.40
C LEU A 144 10.15 -3.30 -6.94
N GLU A 145 10.32 -3.34 -8.24
CA GLU A 145 11.53 -2.87 -8.90
C GLU A 145 11.39 -1.36 -9.19
N ILE A 146 12.46 -0.64 -8.92
CA ILE A 146 12.51 0.80 -9.18
C ILE A 146 13.44 0.99 -10.38
N PRO A 147 12.93 1.48 -11.52
CA PRO A 147 13.74 1.78 -12.68
C PRO A 147 14.75 2.88 -12.38
N ARG A 148 15.89 2.86 -13.07
CA ARG A 148 16.97 3.83 -12.85
C ARG A 148 16.52 5.30 -13.02
N GLU A 149 15.62 5.55 -13.95
CA GLU A 149 15.02 6.87 -14.18
C GLU A 149 14.17 7.38 -13.01
N SER A 150 13.76 6.51 -12.09
CA SER A 150 13.04 6.87 -10.85
C SER A 150 13.96 6.88 -9.62
N GLU A 151 15.24 6.65 -9.78
CA GLU A 151 16.23 6.79 -8.72
C GLU A 151 16.57 8.28 -8.50
N ILE A 152 16.43 8.73 -7.26
CA ILE A 152 16.72 10.11 -6.87
C ILE A 152 18.14 10.18 -6.31
N LEU A 153 18.91 11.18 -6.72
CA LEU A 153 20.18 11.48 -6.07
C LEU A 153 19.91 12.00 -4.65
N LEU A 154 20.11 11.15 -3.66
CA LEU A 154 19.86 11.49 -2.24
C LEU A 154 20.68 12.68 -1.77
N GLU A 155 21.92 12.81 -2.30
CA GLU A 155 22.86 13.89 -2.02
C GLU A 155 22.31 15.28 -2.38
N ASP A 156 21.51 15.40 -3.44
CA ASP A 156 20.87 16.66 -3.84
C ASP A 156 19.91 17.19 -2.76
N TRP A 157 19.47 16.30 -1.86
CA TRP A 157 18.59 16.60 -0.73
C TRP A 157 19.32 16.58 0.62
N GLY A 158 20.63 16.42 0.62
CA GLY A 158 21.42 16.27 1.86
C GLY A 158 21.09 14.98 2.63
N LEU A 159 20.70 13.93 1.91
CA LEU A 159 20.33 12.63 2.48
C LEU A 159 21.40 11.58 2.17
N GLU A 160 21.59 10.66 3.11
CA GLU A 160 22.47 9.51 2.95
C GLU A 160 21.67 8.21 2.97
N TYR A 161 22.18 7.18 2.31
CA TYR A 161 21.60 5.84 2.34
C TYR A 161 21.46 5.35 3.78
N LYS A 162 20.24 4.94 4.16
CA LYS A 162 19.91 4.54 5.55
C LYS A 162 20.26 5.61 6.62
N GLY A 163 20.35 6.88 6.21
CA GLY A 163 20.72 8.01 7.06
C GLY A 163 19.54 8.84 7.58
N TYR A 164 18.31 8.57 7.17
CA TYR A 164 17.15 9.39 7.47
C TYR A 164 15.90 8.57 7.84
N VAL A 165 14.92 9.24 8.44
CA VAL A 165 13.61 8.68 8.75
C VAL A 165 12.56 9.26 7.80
N ALA A 166 11.85 8.42 7.06
CA ALA A 166 10.79 8.85 6.17
C ALA A 166 9.40 8.77 6.84
N PHE A 167 8.55 9.76 6.59
CA PHE A 167 7.19 9.85 7.11
C PHE A 167 6.17 9.98 5.99
N ALA A 168 5.20 9.06 5.90
CA ALA A 168 4.01 9.25 5.08
C ALA A 168 2.97 10.06 5.86
N LEU A 169 2.76 11.32 5.49
CA LEU A 169 1.88 12.24 6.20
C LEU A 169 0.40 11.89 6.00
N GLY A 170 0.05 11.46 4.79
CA GLY A 170 -1.32 11.30 4.35
C GLY A 170 -1.91 9.90 4.53
N ALA A 171 -3.21 9.87 4.42
CA ALA A 171 -4.02 8.71 4.09
C ALA A 171 -5.29 9.21 3.41
N GLN A 172 -5.92 8.38 2.57
CA GLN A 172 -7.14 8.74 1.84
C GLN A 172 -8.27 9.27 2.76
N PHE A 173 -8.30 8.83 4.02
CA PHE A 173 -9.30 9.23 5.01
C PHE A 173 -8.63 9.78 6.27
N LYS A 174 -9.14 10.90 6.78
CA LYS A 174 -8.59 11.55 8.01
C LYS A 174 -8.60 10.63 9.23
N THR A 175 -9.55 9.72 9.34
CA THR A 175 -9.60 8.76 10.46
C THR A 175 -8.49 7.72 10.46
N LYS A 176 -7.66 7.67 9.41
CA LYS A 176 -6.45 6.86 9.32
C LYS A 176 -5.17 7.66 9.58
N GLN A 177 -5.23 9.00 9.54
CA GLN A 177 -4.05 9.87 9.68
C GLN A 177 -3.68 10.06 11.14
N LEU A 178 -2.38 9.99 11.44
CA LEU A 178 -1.85 10.38 12.74
C LEU A 178 -2.11 11.89 12.94
N PRO A 179 -2.70 12.32 14.07
CA PRO A 179 -2.97 13.72 14.33
C PRO A 179 -1.69 14.56 14.29
N LEU A 180 -1.78 15.78 13.73
CA LEU A 180 -0.63 16.67 13.56
C LEU A 180 0.20 16.83 14.85
N ASN A 181 -0.46 17.04 15.99
CA ASN A 181 0.24 17.23 17.27
C ASN A 181 1.04 15.99 17.69
N LYS A 182 0.54 14.77 17.41
CA LYS A 182 1.26 13.53 17.68
C LYS A 182 2.45 13.36 16.73
N LEU A 183 2.20 13.55 15.44
CA LEU A 183 3.24 13.51 14.41
C LEU A 183 4.37 14.49 14.75
N CYS A 184 4.03 15.72 15.13
CA CYS A 184 4.97 16.74 15.56
C CYS A 184 5.82 16.29 16.78
N ARG A 185 5.19 15.72 17.81
CA ARG A 185 5.93 15.22 19.00
C ARG A 185 6.86 14.05 18.68
N VAL A 186 6.48 13.18 17.72
CA VAL A 186 7.38 12.12 17.26
C VAL A 186 8.58 12.72 16.51
N ILE A 187 8.34 13.67 15.58
CA ILE A 187 9.41 14.34 14.81
C ILE A 187 10.36 15.08 15.74
N GLU A 188 9.84 15.81 16.73
CA GLU A 188 10.63 16.57 17.71
C GLU A 188 11.68 15.74 18.46
N LYS A 189 11.43 14.45 18.62
CA LYS A 189 12.34 13.53 19.34
C LYS A 189 13.35 12.82 18.44
N ILE A 190 13.30 13.05 17.12
CA ILE A 190 14.26 12.51 16.17
C ILE A 190 15.33 13.58 15.92
N ASN A 191 16.41 13.53 16.70
CA ASN A 191 17.50 14.54 16.63
C ASN A 191 18.72 14.04 15.83
N ASP A 192 18.87 12.71 15.70
CA ASP A 192 20.08 12.07 15.19
C ASP A 192 20.03 11.76 13.70
N ALA A 193 18.95 12.15 13.01
CA ALA A 193 18.77 11.90 11.58
C ALA A 193 17.83 12.94 10.92
N PRO A 194 18.06 13.27 9.64
CA PRO A 194 17.09 14.03 8.85
C PRO A 194 15.71 13.34 8.79
N VAL A 195 14.66 14.15 8.77
CA VAL A 195 13.28 13.70 8.60
C VAL A 195 12.82 14.02 7.19
N VAL A 196 12.34 13.02 6.45
CA VAL A 196 11.80 13.20 5.10
C VAL A 196 10.29 13.08 5.13
N LEU A 197 9.59 14.12 4.66
CA LEU A 197 8.14 14.14 4.58
C LEU A 197 7.68 13.70 3.18
N LEU A 198 6.83 12.67 3.14
CA LEU A 198 6.21 12.13 1.93
C LEU A 198 4.69 12.28 1.96
N GLY A 199 4.12 12.54 0.80
CA GLY A 199 2.67 12.68 0.63
C GLY A 199 2.32 13.21 -0.75
N GLY A 200 1.03 13.24 -1.08
CA GLY A 200 0.54 13.88 -2.30
C GLY A 200 0.30 15.38 -2.10
N LYS A 201 -0.21 16.05 -3.13
CA LYS A 201 -0.54 17.49 -3.08
C LYS A 201 -1.52 17.86 -1.96
N ALA A 202 -2.37 16.93 -1.54
CA ALA A 202 -3.32 17.18 -0.45
C ALA A 202 -2.64 17.43 0.91
N GLU A 203 -1.42 16.94 1.10
CA GLU A 203 -0.65 17.07 2.32
C GLU A 203 0.32 18.27 2.35
N GLU A 204 0.38 19.11 1.29
CA GLU A 204 1.29 20.26 1.20
C GLU A 204 1.10 21.28 2.34
N ILE A 205 -0.15 21.58 2.73
CA ILE A 205 -0.42 22.51 3.84
C ILE A 205 0.10 21.91 5.13
N LEU A 206 -0.16 20.62 5.35
CA LEU A 206 0.29 19.90 6.55
C LEU A 206 1.81 19.88 6.67
N SER A 207 2.53 19.64 5.57
CA SER A 207 4.00 19.62 5.57
C SER A 207 4.60 20.98 5.88
N LYS A 208 4.03 22.07 5.33
CA LYS A 208 4.44 23.46 5.61
C LYS A 208 4.24 23.82 7.10
N ASP A 209 3.12 23.37 7.69
CA ASP A 209 2.85 23.58 9.12
C ASP A 209 3.87 22.86 10.02
N ILE A 210 4.30 21.65 9.64
CA ILE A 210 5.32 20.90 10.36
C ILE A 210 6.66 21.65 10.32
N ILE A 211 7.11 22.02 9.14
CA ILE A 211 8.40 22.73 8.96
C ILE A 211 8.44 24.04 9.75
N LYS A 212 7.36 24.81 9.69
CA LYS A 212 7.26 26.07 10.43
C LYS A 212 7.37 25.91 11.95
N ARG A 213 6.92 24.77 12.48
CA ARG A 213 6.98 24.47 13.94
C ARG A 213 8.38 24.06 14.40
N TYR A 214 9.18 23.49 13.50
CA TYR A 214 10.49 22.90 13.84
C TYR A 214 11.61 23.40 12.93
N PRO A 215 11.90 24.71 12.93
CA PRO A 215 12.92 25.30 12.07
C PRO A 215 14.34 24.84 12.40
N GLN A 216 14.56 24.26 13.58
CA GLN A 216 15.84 23.71 14.03
C GLN A 216 16.11 22.27 13.58
N HIS A 217 15.07 21.55 13.10
CA HIS A 217 15.21 20.18 12.63
C HIS A 217 15.57 20.13 11.14
N THR A 218 16.39 19.19 10.77
CA THR A 218 16.65 18.91 9.36
C THR A 218 15.47 18.17 8.77
N ILE A 219 14.54 18.92 8.16
CA ILE A 219 13.34 18.38 7.53
C ILE A 219 13.41 18.59 6.02
N VAL A 220 13.44 17.49 5.27
CA VAL A 220 13.35 17.49 3.80
C VAL A 220 11.90 17.26 3.39
N ASN A 221 11.30 18.26 2.74
CA ASN A 221 9.92 18.20 2.29
C ASN A 221 9.82 17.76 0.83
N LEU A 222 9.37 16.55 0.59
CA LEU A 222 9.15 15.99 -0.74
C LEU A 222 7.65 15.79 -1.05
N VAL A 223 6.78 16.38 -0.25
CA VAL A 223 5.32 16.28 -0.41
C VAL A 223 4.86 16.94 -1.70
N GLY A 224 4.14 16.18 -2.53
CA GLY A 224 3.62 16.66 -3.82
C GLY A 224 4.66 16.83 -4.93
N GLN A 225 5.93 16.46 -4.68
CA GLN A 225 7.03 16.65 -5.62
C GLN A 225 7.45 15.38 -6.35
N LEU A 226 7.17 14.22 -5.78
CA LEU A 226 7.65 12.94 -6.26
C LEU A 226 6.56 12.13 -6.97
N SER A 227 6.96 11.38 -7.97
CA SER A 227 6.18 10.27 -8.52
C SER A 227 6.03 9.14 -7.49
N ILE A 228 5.24 8.13 -7.84
CA ILE A 228 5.03 6.99 -6.94
C ILE A 228 6.29 6.13 -6.78
N LEU A 229 7.07 5.94 -7.85
CA LEU A 229 8.31 5.17 -7.80
C LEU A 229 9.48 5.94 -7.19
N GLU A 230 9.56 7.26 -7.39
CA GLU A 230 10.50 8.12 -6.67
C GLU A 230 10.21 8.10 -5.15
N SER A 231 8.93 8.17 -4.74
CA SER A 231 8.55 8.00 -3.35
C SER A 231 8.94 6.62 -2.81
N ALA A 232 8.80 5.57 -3.64
CA ALA A 232 9.25 4.22 -3.29
C ALA A 232 10.77 4.15 -3.11
N TYR A 233 11.54 4.88 -3.92
CA TYR A 233 13.01 4.97 -3.80
C TYR A 233 13.42 5.61 -2.46
N ILE A 234 12.80 6.72 -2.09
CA ILE A 234 13.03 7.34 -0.78
C ILE A 234 12.71 6.37 0.36
N VAL A 235 11.56 5.67 0.30
CA VAL A 235 11.20 4.68 1.33
C VAL A 235 12.18 3.51 1.39
N LYS A 236 12.62 3.00 0.24
CA LYS A 236 13.60 1.89 0.15
C LYS A 236 14.93 2.23 0.84
N ASN A 237 15.39 3.47 0.71
CA ASN A 237 16.69 3.93 1.20
C ASN A 237 16.63 4.57 2.60
N ALA A 238 15.45 4.66 3.23
CA ALA A 238 15.32 5.17 4.59
C ALA A 238 15.84 4.18 5.64
N ALA A 239 16.36 4.68 6.77
CA ALA A 239 16.69 3.87 7.94
C ALA A 239 15.42 3.30 8.58
N SER A 240 14.35 4.11 8.61
CA SER A 240 13.06 3.74 9.19
C SER A 240 11.93 4.48 8.47
N PHE A 241 10.75 3.89 8.40
CA PHE A 241 9.59 4.46 7.73
C PHE A 241 8.36 4.46 8.62
N VAL A 242 7.85 5.64 8.93
CA VAL A 242 6.63 5.84 9.71
C VAL A 242 5.45 6.09 8.79
N THR A 243 4.39 5.33 8.94
CA THR A 243 3.24 5.39 8.04
C THR A 243 1.93 5.05 8.72
N ASN A 244 0.84 5.47 8.09
CA ASN A 244 -0.51 5.03 8.39
C ASN A 244 -0.90 3.83 7.48
N ASP A 245 -2.10 3.27 7.64
CA ASP A 245 -2.70 2.31 6.71
C ASP A 245 -2.98 2.97 5.35
N THR A 246 -1.95 3.01 4.46
CA THR A 246 -1.91 3.74 3.19
C THR A 246 -1.30 2.93 2.05
N GLY A 247 -1.33 3.50 0.83
CA GLY A 247 -0.65 2.92 -0.33
C GLY A 247 0.86 2.79 -0.15
N LEU A 248 1.53 3.81 0.45
CA LEU A 248 2.97 3.79 0.70
C LEU A 248 3.39 2.71 1.70
N MET A 249 2.54 2.36 2.68
CA MET A 249 2.79 1.23 3.57
C MET A 249 2.95 -0.09 2.78
N HIS A 250 2.08 -0.31 1.79
CA HIS A 250 2.19 -1.51 0.95
C HIS A 250 3.42 -1.47 0.03
N ILE A 251 3.79 -0.30 -0.48
CA ILE A 251 5.04 -0.10 -1.21
C ILE A 251 6.24 -0.40 -0.31
N ALA A 252 6.27 0.13 0.91
CA ALA A 252 7.33 -0.13 1.89
C ALA A 252 7.48 -1.63 2.20
N SER A 253 6.37 -2.39 2.18
CA SER A 253 6.42 -3.84 2.40
C SER A 253 7.19 -4.61 1.32
N CYS A 254 7.54 -3.98 0.20
CA CYS A 254 8.36 -4.56 -0.86
C CYS A 254 9.87 -4.48 -0.58
N PHE A 255 10.28 -3.76 0.46
CA PHE A 255 11.69 -3.50 0.79
C PHE A 255 12.04 -3.98 2.19
N SER A 256 13.33 -4.00 2.51
CA SER A 256 13.84 -4.35 3.86
C SER A 256 13.77 -3.19 4.86
N THR A 257 13.21 -2.04 4.50
CA THR A 257 13.06 -0.89 5.39
C THR A 257 12.14 -1.23 6.56
N PRO A 258 12.53 -0.99 7.82
CA PRO A 258 11.65 -1.11 8.97
C PRO A 258 10.43 -0.20 8.85
N ILE A 259 9.24 -0.72 9.20
CA ILE A 259 7.96 0.01 9.09
C ILE A 259 7.35 0.20 10.46
N HIS A 260 7.05 1.43 10.83
CA HIS A 260 6.24 1.80 11.97
C HIS A 260 4.83 2.19 11.50
N LEU A 261 3.91 1.23 11.60
CA LEU A 261 2.55 1.35 11.08
C LEU A 261 1.56 1.75 12.17
N THR A 262 0.89 2.88 12.01
CA THR A 262 -0.19 3.32 12.91
C THR A 262 -1.57 2.94 12.37
N TRP A 263 -2.36 2.26 13.22
CA TRP A 263 -3.72 1.85 12.91
C TRP A 263 -4.76 2.79 13.50
N GLY A 264 -5.57 3.40 12.64
CA GLY A 264 -6.68 4.24 13.04
C GLY A 264 -8.00 3.45 13.23
N ASN A 265 -9.00 3.84 12.47
CA ASN A 265 -10.34 3.26 12.52
C ASN A 265 -10.48 1.88 11.87
N THR A 266 -9.52 1.47 11.05
CA THR A 266 -9.41 0.13 10.44
C THR A 266 -8.65 -0.82 11.37
N VAL A 267 -8.64 -2.11 11.03
CA VAL A 267 -7.97 -3.15 11.83
C VAL A 267 -7.20 -4.13 10.94
N ARG A 268 -6.08 -4.65 11.46
CA ARG A 268 -5.26 -5.67 10.82
C ARG A 268 -6.10 -6.86 10.29
N LYS A 269 -7.16 -7.24 10.99
CA LYS A 269 -8.04 -8.36 10.66
C LYS A 269 -8.74 -8.26 9.30
N PHE A 270 -8.81 -7.07 8.70
CA PHE A 270 -9.26 -6.93 7.31
C PHE A 270 -8.33 -7.58 6.28
N GLY A 271 -7.12 -7.97 6.71
CA GLY A 271 -6.11 -8.63 5.88
C GLY A 271 -5.43 -7.69 4.89
N MET A 272 -5.25 -6.41 5.28
CA MET A 272 -4.63 -5.36 4.46
C MET A 272 -3.41 -4.74 5.18
N TYR A 273 -2.68 -5.53 5.95
CA TYR A 273 -1.43 -5.11 6.58
C TYR A 273 -0.23 -5.25 5.62
N ALA A 274 0.97 -4.84 6.03
CA ALA A 274 2.19 -4.97 5.24
C ALA A 274 2.47 -6.47 4.93
N TYR A 275 2.49 -6.84 3.65
CA TYR A 275 2.70 -8.23 3.24
C TYR A 275 4.18 -8.52 3.05
N ARG A 276 4.82 -9.08 4.06
CA ARG A 276 6.23 -9.49 4.06
C ARG A 276 6.42 -10.75 4.94
N PRO A 277 5.95 -11.92 4.47
CA PRO A 277 5.94 -13.13 5.29
C PRO A 277 7.33 -13.63 5.72
N GLU A 278 8.39 -13.34 4.95
CA GLU A 278 9.77 -13.72 5.27
C GLU A 278 10.46 -12.73 6.24
N ASN A 279 9.93 -11.49 6.39
CA ASN A 279 10.52 -10.40 7.18
C ASN A 279 9.42 -9.67 7.98
N ALA A 280 8.50 -10.42 8.59
CA ALA A 280 7.37 -9.84 9.30
C ALA A 280 7.80 -8.98 10.50
N GLU A 281 8.93 -9.30 11.11
CA GLU A 281 9.57 -8.61 12.23
C GLU A 281 10.00 -7.17 11.90
N LEU A 282 10.21 -6.85 10.63
CA LEU A 282 10.51 -5.49 10.19
C LEU A 282 9.29 -4.56 10.17
N THR A 283 8.12 -5.03 10.63
CA THR A 283 6.92 -4.21 10.74
C THR A 283 6.42 -4.17 12.16
N THR A 284 6.54 -3.01 12.79
CA THR A 284 5.94 -2.74 14.11
C THR A 284 4.60 -2.04 13.92
N GLU A 285 3.55 -2.61 14.49
CA GLU A 285 2.19 -2.09 14.37
C GLU A 285 1.75 -1.46 15.70
N TYR A 286 1.25 -0.23 15.64
CA TYR A 286 0.75 0.53 16.78
C TYR A 286 -0.75 0.70 16.66
N GLU A 287 -1.49 0.19 17.63
CA GLU A 287 -2.95 0.32 17.67
C GLU A 287 -3.49 0.46 19.09
N VAL A 288 -4.64 1.09 19.20
CA VAL A 288 -5.39 1.21 20.46
C VAL A 288 -6.65 0.36 20.38
N GLN A 289 -6.85 -0.51 21.36
CA GLN A 289 -8.07 -1.31 21.46
C GLN A 289 -9.23 -0.45 21.95
N LEU A 290 -10.27 -0.30 21.14
CA LEU A 290 -11.46 0.48 21.45
C LEU A 290 -12.72 -0.26 20.99
N PRO A 291 -13.81 -0.24 21.78
CA PRO A 291 -15.07 -0.91 21.41
C PRO A 291 -15.68 -0.40 20.09
N CYS A 292 -15.40 0.85 19.71
CA CYS A 292 -15.88 1.41 18.46
C CYS A 292 -15.13 0.92 17.22
N ARG A 293 -13.93 0.30 17.35
CA ARG A 293 -13.15 -0.22 16.22
C ARG A 293 -13.60 -1.63 15.83
N PRO A 294 -13.55 -1.95 14.52
CA PRO A 294 -13.44 -1.02 13.41
C PRO A 294 -14.72 -0.22 13.21
N CYS A 295 -14.61 1.09 12.97
CA CYS A 295 -15.77 1.96 12.69
C CYS A 295 -16.18 1.90 11.21
N SER A 296 -15.25 1.55 10.33
CA SER A 296 -15.42 1.51 8.89
C SER A 296 -14.52 0.46 8.28
N LYS A 297 -14.92 -0.05 7.13
CA LYS A 297 -14.10 -0.93 6.29
C LYS A 297 -12.91 -0.19 5.65
N ILE A 298 -13.04 1.11 5.37
CA ILE A 298 -12.06 1.89 4.59
C ILE A 298 -11.61 3.19 5.26
N GLY A 299 -12.44 3.84 6.05
CA GLY A 299 -12.19 5.14 6.68
C GLY A 299 -13.33 6.13 6.51
N TYR A 300 -13.18 7.29 7.17
CA TYR A 300 -14.10 8.43 7.10
C TYR A 300 -13.32 9.75 7.02
N ALA A 301 -13.97 10.80 6.51
CA ALA A 301 -13.43 12.16 6.52
C ALA A 301 -13.32 12.73 7.94
N ALA A 302 -14.17 12.27 8.87
CA ALA A 302 -14.14 12.64 10.29
C ALA A 302 -14.54 11.44 11.15
N CYS A 303 -14.10 11.42 12.40
CA CYS A 303 -14.46 10.36 13.35
C CYS A 303 -15.98 10.44 13.68
N PRO A 304 -16.76 9.38 13.43
CA PRO A 304 -18.19 9.39 13.70
C PRO A 304 -18.54 9.51 15.19
N LYS A 305 -17.57 9.29 16.09
CA LYS A 305 -17.68 9.46 17.54
C LYS A 305 -17.06 10.78 18.04
N GLY A 306 -16.48 11.60 17.14
CA GLY A 306 -15.86 12.89 17.46
C GLY A 306 -14.47 12.82 18.12
N HIS A 307 -14.14 11.72 18.81
CA HIS A 307 -12.95 11.66 19.69
C HIS A 307 -11.64 11.24 19.00
N GLN A 308 -11.69 10.51 17.90
CA GLN A 308 -10.55 9.91 17.18
C GLN A 308 -9.50 9.22 18.11
N ASN A 309 -9.93 8.63 19.22
CA ASN A 309 -9.06 8.04 20.26
C ASN A 309 -8.19 6.89 19.72
N CYS A 310 -8.60 6.22 18.64
CA CYS A 310 -7.76 5.22 17.95
C CYS A 310 -6.42 5.78 17.46
N MET A 311 -6.33 7.10 17.24
CA MET A 311 -5.09 7.80 16.90
C MET A 311 -4.59 8.68 18.05
N ASN A 312 -5.51 9.36 18.77
CA ASN A 312 -5.14 10.28 19.84
C ASN A 312 -4.49 9.57 21.05
N LEU A 313 -4.82 8.31 21.32
CA LEU A 313 -4.28 7.54 22.43
C LEU A 313 -3.13 6.60 22.04
N LEU A 314 -2.65 6.66 20.80
CA LEU A 314 -1.45 5.89 20.41
C LEU A 314 -0.27 6.28 21.31
N ASP A 315 0.53 5.30 21.69
CA ASP A 315 1.74 5.52 22.47
C ASP A 315 2.89 6.04 21.59
N GLU A 316 3.14 7.33 21.67
CA GLU A 316 4.21 8.01 20.94
C GLU A 316 5.60 7.57 21.39
N ALA A 317 5.77 7.27 22.70
CA ALA A 317 7.05 6.83 23.23
C ALA A 317 7.49 5.50 22.62
N SER A 318 6.56 4.58 22.42
CA SER A 318 6.85 3.31 21.73
C SER A 318 7.22 3.53 20.26
N ILE A 319 6.60 4.47 19.55
CA ILE A 319 6.94 4.80 18.16
C ILE A 319 8.36 5.38 18.11
N ILE A 320 8.65 6.36 18.96
CA ILE A 320 9.97 7.00 19.05
C ILE A 320 11.06 5.98 19.38
N LYS A 321 10.82 5.11 20.38
CA LYS A 321 11.74 4.04 20.75
C LYS A 321 12.07 3.14 19.55
N GLY A 322 11.06 2.68 18.81
CA GLY A 322 11.27 1.82 17.65
C GLY A 322 12.11 2.51 16.56
N ILE A 323 11.84 3.78 16.25
CA ILE A 323 12.64 4.56 15.30
C ILE A 323 14.09 4.69 15.76
N THR A 324 14.29 5.00 17.05
CA THR A 324 15.65 5.12 17.62
C THR A 324 16.43 3.80 17.53
N GLU A 325 15.77 2.68 17.83
CA GLU A 325 16.38 1.35 17.69
C GLU A 325 16.78 1.04 16.25
N ASP A 326 16.00 1.47 15.26
CA ASP A 326 16.34 1.28 13.84
C ASP A 326 17.53 2.15 13.41
N LEU A 327 17.60 3.39 13.90
CA LEU A 327 18.73 4.30 13.65
C LEU A 327 20.06 3.78 14.23
N LEU A 328 20.00 3.01 15.32
CA LEU A 328 21.19 2.41 15.96
C LEU A 328 21.68 1.12 15.27
N LYS A 329 20.87 0.52 14.39
CA LYS A 329 21.23 -0.73 13.66
C LYS A 329 21.97 -0.47 12.34
N LYS A 330 22.44 0.75 12.11
CA LYS A 330 23.17 1.16 10.89
C LYS A 330 24.49 0.42 10.70
#